data_6a3f19b60ca858c7cf072d65a85928d1
#
_entry.id   6a3f19b60ca858c7cf072d65a85928d1
#
_cell.length_a   1.000
_cell.length_b   1.000
_cell.length_c   1.000
_cell.angle_alpha   90.00
_cell.angle_beta   90.00
_cell.angle_gamma   90.00
#
_symmetry.space_group_name_H-M   'P 1'
#
loop_
_entity.id
_entity.type
_entity.pdbx_description
1 polymer ?
#
loop_
_entity_poly.entity_id
_entity_poly.type
_entity_poly.pdbx_seq_one_letter_code
_entity_poly.pdbx_strand_id
1 'polypeptide(L)'
;MSQLKTRFERDGYVIVPGFLSPETLTGLRRITATVLDGLDAAHREKFKATGSLCNFGDHPEFAEIVAHPDVLPLLQGLGYDDIRWLAGYLISKPGKAPPLFWHQDWWGWSEEISYRAAPMGIGLMYYLSDTRPENGCLRVIPGSHRRWHPLHDLPDAHGDALSRAEDLQSRAFASHPDEVAVEVTAGDLVIMDSRLLHSAYANTSGAERSLLTLWYLPEFTDLPDGIRNQLHQIFARTDLDIDADKTAPPSPADWPAAARQQVTDLFPTPADHPTERIFQRHPDQARMLKT
;
A
#
# COMPACT_ATOMS: atom_id res chain seq x y z
N MET A 1 21.73 -0.38 -8.71
CA MET A 1 20.63 0.58 -8.92
C MET A 1 20.01 0.50 -10.32
N SER A 2 20.77 0.54 -11.44
CA SER A 2 20.17 0.46 -12.81
C SER A 2 19.35 -0.80 -13.04
N GLN A 3 19.78 -1.98 -12.59
CA GLN A 3 19.04 -3.22 -12.73
C GLN A 3 17.75 -3.25 -11.87
N LEU A 4 17.80 -2.68 -10.67
CA LEU A 4 16.63 -2.57 -9.79
C LEU A 4 15.55 -1.71 -10.46
N LYS A 5 15.94 -0.52 -10.96
CA LYS A 5 15.05 0.38 -11.69
C LYS A 5 14.44 -0.30 -12.92
N THR A 6 15.25 -0.94 -13.75
CA THR A 6 14.78 -1.62 -14.96
C THR A 6 13.78 -2.73 -14.65
N ARG A 7 14.00 -3.51 -13.59
CA ARG A 7 13.05 -4.53 -13.14
C ARG A 7 11.75 -3.89 -12.63
N PHE A 8 11.85 -2.86 -11.80
CA PHE A 8 10.71 -2.14 -11.27
C PHE A 8 9.83 -1.56 -12.39
N GLU A 9 10.43 -0.89 -13.36
CA GLU A 9 9.73 -0.30 -14.51
C GLU A 9 9.09 -1.36 -15.44
N ARG A 10 9.70 -2.54 -15.57
CA ARG A 10 9.18 -3.63 -16.40
C ARG A 10 8.05 -4.39 -15.72
N ASP A 11 8.26 -4.79 -14.47
CA ASP A 11 7.40 -5.74 -13.77
C ASP A 11 6.38 -5.05 -12.85
N GLY A 12 6.63 -3.78 -12.47
CA GLY A 12 5.83 -3.00 -11.52
C GLY A 12 6.14 -3.31 -10.06
N TYR A 13 7.11 -4.18 -9.79
CA TYR A 13 7.59 -4.46 -8.45
C TYR A 13 9.04 -4.94 -8.45
N VAL A 14 9.67 -4.87 -7.28
CA VAL A 14 11.01 -5.40 -7.07
C VAL A 14 11.23 -5.73 -5.60
N ILE A 15 12.05 -6.75 -5.33
CA ILE A 15 12.46 -7.14 -3.98
C ILE A 15 13.83 -6.55 -3.68
N VAL A 16 13.98 -5.94 -2.51
CA VAL A 16 15.26 -5.50 -1.92
C VAL A 16 15.54 -6.43 -0.74
N PRO A 17 16.41 -7.43 -0.91
CA PRO A 17 16.68 -8.41 0.14
C PRO A 17 17.40 -7.79 1.33
N GLY A 18 17.03 -8.22 2.55
CA GLY A 18 17.69 -7.83 3.79
C GLY A 18 17.69 -6.33 4.06
N PHE A 19 16.65 -5.61 3.68
CA PHE A 19 16.56 -4.15 3.85
C PHE A 19 16.52 -3.74 5.32
N LEU A 20 15.76 -4.47 6.15
CA LEU A 20 15.70 -4.21 7.60
C LEU A 20 16.86 -4.90 8.33
N SER A 21 17.55 -4.17 9.18
CA SER A 21 18.51 -4.77 10.10
C SER A 21 17.82 -5.76 11.05
N PRO A 22 18.51 -6.76 11.60
CA PRO A 22 17.96 -7.67 12.61
C PRO A 22 17.40 -6.92 13.83
N GLU A 23 18.01 -5.80 14.22
CA GLU A 23 17.56 -4.96 15.34
C GLU A 23 16.26 -4.26 15.00
N THR A 24 16.17 -3.58 13.85
CA THR A 24 14.96 -2.92 13.35
C THR A 24 13.81 -3.93 13.22
N LEU A 25 14.07 -5.08 12.62
CA LEU A 25 13.08 -6.16 12.46
C LEU A 25 12.55 -6.63 13.81
N THR A 26 13.41 -6.80 14.79
CA THR A 26 13.03 -7.22 16.17
C THR A 26 12.17 -6.14 16.84
N GLY A 27 12.55 -4.86 16.71
CA GLY A 27 11.78 -3.73 17.23
C GLY A 27 10.37 -3.66 16.62
N LEU A 28 10.28 -3.75 15.29
CA LEU A 28 8.99 -3.73 14.58
C LEU A 28 8.10 -4.91 14.93
N ARG A 29 8.65 -6.11 15.10
CA ARG A 29 7.88 -7.28 15.55
C ARG A 29 7.27 -7.07 16.94
N ARG A 30 8.01 -6.44 17.86
CA ARG A 30 7.50 -6.14 19.20
C ARG A 30 6.35 -5.13 19.15
N ILE A 31 6.50 -4.03 18.41
CA ILE A 31 5.44 -3.04 18.21
C ILE A 31 4.21 -3.71 17.58
N THR A 32 4.43 -4.47 16.51
CA THR A 32 3.38 -5.22 15.82
C THR A 32 2.60 -6.15 16.75
N ALA A 33 3.28 -6.92 17.59
CA ALA A 33 2.63 -7.80 18.56
C ALA A 33 1.72 -7.01 19.51
N THR A 34 2.20 -5.88 20.05
CA THR A 34 1.41 -5.02 20.94
C THR A 34 0.14 -4.48 20.25
N VAL A 35 0.25 -4.04 19.00
CA VAL A 35 -0.90 -3.53 18.24
C VAL A 35 -1.91 -4.65 17.96
N LEU A 36 -1.44 -5.83 17.56
CA LEU A 36 -2.29 -6.97 17.23
C LEU A 36 -3.01 -7.56 18.46
N ASP A 37 -2.37 -7.54 19.61
CA ASP A 37 -2.96 -7.98 20.89
C ASP A 37 -4.13 -7.07 21.32
N GLY A 38 -4.16 -5.82 20.84
CA GLY A 38 -5.25 -4.87 21.09
C GLY A 38 -6.45 -5.01 20.14
N LEU A 39 -6.38 -5.85 19.10
CA LEU A 39 -7.45 -5.98 18.12
C LEU A 39 -8.59 -6.87 18.64
N ASP A 40 -9.81 -6.38 18.46
CA ASP A 40 -11.02 -7.14 18.76
C ASP A 40 -11.47 -8.04 17.58
N ALA A 41 -12.44 -8.91 17.87
CA ALA A 41 -13.01 -9.81 16.87
C ALA A 41 -13.76 -9.05 15.75
N ALA A 42 -14.34 -7.87 16.05
CA ALA A 42 -15.04 -7.07 15.05
C ALA A 42 -14.10 -6.51 13.99
N HIS A 43 -12.90 -6.04 14.40
CA HIS A 43 -11.85 -5.63 13.47
C HIS A 43 -11.43 -6.77 12.54
N ARG A 44 -11.16 -7.96 13.11
CA ARG A 44 -10.77 -9.14 12.34
C ARG A 44 -11.85 -9.61 11.35
N GLU A 45 -13.11 -9.54 11.72
CA GLU A 45 -14.22 -9.88 10.81
C GLU A 45 -14.40 -8.84 9.70
N LYS A 46 -14.26 -7.55 10.02
CA LYS A 46 -14.33 -6.46 9.03
C LYS A 46 -13.25 -6.58 7.96
N PHE A 47 -12.03 -6.94 8.36
CA PHE A 47 -10.85 -7.02 7.49
C PHE A 47 -10.41 -8.46 7.23
N LYS A 48 -11.32 -9.38 7.14
CA LYS A 48 -11.06 -10.84 7.05
C LYS A 48 -10.17 -11.24 5.86
N ALA A 49 -10.37 -10.63 4.70
CA ALA A 49 -9.55 -10.89 3.50
C ALA A 49 -8.10 -10.42 3.67
N THR A 50 -7.90 -9.27 4.30
CA THR A 50 -6.57 -8.69 4.59
C THR A 50 -5.95 -9.33 5.83
N GLY A 51 -6.80 -9.65 6.81
CA GLY A 51 -6.45 -10.18 8.15
C GLY A 51 -6.49 -9.12 9.23
N SER A 52 -5.92 -7.95 9.00
CA SER A 52 -6.06 -6.71 9.77
C SER A 52 -5.74 -5.52 8.86
N LEU A 53 -6.14 -4.35 9.28
CA LEU A 53 -5.79 -3.10 8.62
C LEU A 53 -5.67 -2.00 9.69
N CYS A 54 -4.51 -1.94 10.39
CA CYS A 54 -4.27 -0.96 11.45
C CYS A 54 -3.57 0.26 10.87
N ASN A 55 -4.26 1.40 10.85
CA ASN A 55 -3.74 2.64 10.27
C ASN A 55 -2.62 3.22 11.14
N PHE A 56 -1.53 3.64 10.54
CA PHE A 56 -0.43 4.29 11.26
C PHE A 56 -0.84 5.63 11.89
N GLY A 57 -1.88 6.28 11.40
CA GLY A 57 -2.43 7.47 12.05
C GLY A 57 -2.77 7.25 13.53
N ASP A 58 -3.18 6.03 13.91
CA ASP A 58 -3.45 5.62 15.29
C ASP A 58 -2.21 5.14 16.05
N HIS A 59 -1.08 4.97 15.37
CA HIS A 59 0.09 4.25 15.89
C HIS A 59 1.39 5.04 15.66
N PRO A 60 1.64 6.14 16.43
CA PRO A 60 2.82 6.98 16.29
C PRO A 60 4.15 6.23 16.52
N GLU A 61 4.13 5.06 17.14
CA GLU A 61 5.27 4.18 17.32
C GLU A 61 5.86 3.66 15.99
N PHE A 62 5.13 3.79 14.88
CA PHE A 62 5.63 3.47 13.54
C PHE A 62 6.30 4.67 12.83
N ALA A 63 6.44 5.83 13.45
CA ALA A 63 7.05 7.01 12.83
C ALA A 63 8.47 6.73 12.31
N GLU A 64 9.25 5.93 13.04
CA GLU A 64 10.62 5.57 12.64
C GLU A 64 10.68 4.77 11.32
N ILE A 65 9.73 3.87 11.08
CA ILE A 65 9.71 3.13 9.81
C ILE A 65 9.19 3.99 8.65
N VAL A 66 8.30 4.95 8.92
CA VAL A 66 7.86 5.93 7.92
C VAL A 66 9.04 6.79 7.44
N ALA A 67 9.88 7.26 8.36
CA ALA A 67 11.07 8.06 8.08
C ALA A 67 12.36 7.23 8.14
N HIS A 68 12.31 5.94 7.76
CA HIS A 68 13.50 5.10 7.79
C HIS A 68 14.64 5.71 6.97
N PRO A 69 15.86 5.84 7.54
CA PRO A 69 16.95 6.61 6.93
C PRO A 69 17.38 6.12 5.54
N ASP A 70 17.18 4.83 5.25
CA ASP A 70 17.58 4.24 3.98
C ASP A 70 16.49 4.32 2.88
N VAL A 71 15.26 4.74 3.23
CA VAL A 71 14.14 4.81 2.27
C VAL A 71 14.37 5.90 1.24
N LEU A 72 14.65 7.13 1.67
CA LEU A 72 14.87 8.24 0.75
C LEU A 72 16.05 7.99 -0.18
N PRO A 73 17.25 7.57 0.30
CA PRO A 73 18.35 7.20 -0.59
C PRO A 73 18.01 6.07 -1.57
N LEU A 74 17.22 5.09 -1.15
CA LEU A 74 16.77 4.00 -2.03
C LEU A 74 15.88 4.53 -3.16
N LEU A 75 14.87 5.34 -2.84
CA LEU A 75 13.94 5.91 -3.81
C LEU A 75 14.64 6.93 -4.73
N GLN A 76 15.54 7.76 -4.21
CA GLN A 76 16.41 8.65 -5.00
C GLN A 76 17.29 7.87 -5.97
N GLY A 77 17.82 6.74 -5.55
CA GLY A 77 18.57 5.85 -6.43
C GLY A 77 17.73 5.21 -7.54
N LEU A 78 16.40 5.17 -7.40
CA LEU A 78 15.46 4.84 -8.47
C LEU A 78 15.13 6.06 -9.35
N GLY A 79 15.56 7.26 -8.97
CA GLY A 79 15.37 8.52 -9.70
C GLY A 79 14.13 9.30 -9.26
N TYR A 80 13.76 9.21 -7.97
CA TYR A 80 12.64 9.94 -7.38
C TYR A 80 13.14 10.88 -6.29
N ASP A 81 12.88 12.18 -6.42
CA ASP A 81 13.49 13.21 -5.57
C ASP A 81 12.50 13.98 -4.68
N ASP A 82 11.26 14.13 -5.11
CA ASP A 82 10.23 14.88 -4.37
C ASP A 82 9.21 13.95 -3.70
N ILE A 83 9.69 13.23 -2.69
CA ILE A 83 8.99 12.13 -2.06
C ILE A 83 8.11 12.64 -0.92
N ARG A 84 6.81 12.25 -0.90
CA ARG A 84 5.89 12.49 0.21
C ARG A 84 5.23 11.20 0.65
N TRP A 85 5.00 11.08 1.94
CA TRP A 85 4.27 9.95 2.53
C TRP A 85 2.77 10.15 2.39
N LEU A 86 2.07 9.10 2.01
CA LEU A 86 0.61 9.11 1.84
C LEU A 86 -0.11 8.43 3.00
N ALA A 87 0.28 7.21 3.34
CA ALA A 87 -0.38 6.38 4.36
C ALA A 87 0.51 5.20 4.75
N GLY A 88 0.16 4.55 5.86
CA GLY A 88 0.77 3.30 6.27
C GLY A 88 -0.18 2.43 7.08
N TYR A 89 -0.06 1.12 6.92
CA TYR A 89 -0.87 0.13 7.63
C TYR A 89 -0.03 -1.06 8.09
N LEU A 90 -0.30 -1.52 9.30
CA LEU A 90 0.04 -2.87 9.70
C LEU A 90 -1.01 -3.83 9.15
N ILE A 91 -0.55 -4.78 8.35
CA ILE A 91 -1.36 -5.85 7.78
C ILE A 91 -0.87 -7.17 8.33
N SER A 92 -1.75 -7.92 9.00
CA SER A 92 -1.39 -9.19 9.58
C SER A 92 -2.47 -10.24 9.32
N LYS A 93 -2.12 -11.23 8.50
CA LYS A 93 -3.01 -12.29 8.06
C LYS A 93 -2.88 -13.49 9.02
N PRO A 94 -3.90 -13.76 9.86
CA PRO A 94 -3.86 -14.89 10.80
C PRO A 94 -3.85 -16.23 10.06
N GLY A 95 -3.47 -17.29 10.78
CA GLY A 95 -3.58 -18.66 10.27
C GLY A 95 -5.02 -18.98 9.86
N LYS A 96 -5.20 -19.68 8.74
CA LYS A 96 -6.50 -20.03 8.12
C LYS A 96 -7.30 -18.86 7.56
N ALA A 97 -6.69 -17.69 7.36
CA ALA A 97 -7.35 -16.57 6.71
C ALA A 97 -7.51 -16.80 5.20
N PRO A 98 -8.61 -16.29 4.59
CA PRO A 98 -8.88 -16.42 3.16
C PRO A 98 -7.87 -15.64 2.31
N PRO A 99 -7.86 -15.80 0.97
CA PRO A 99 -7.05 -14.96 0.10
C PRO A 99 -7.51 -13.50 0.16
N LEU A 100 -6.63 -12.58 -0.21
CA LEU A 100 -7.01 -11.21 -0.51
C LEU A 100 -7.61 -11.16 -1.93
N PHE A 101 -8.52 -10.25 -2.18
CA PHE A 101 -9.04 -9.98 -3.51
C PHE A 101 -7.99 -9.28 -4.41
N TRP A 102 -8.13 -9.46 -5.72
CA TRP A 102 -7.34 -8.71 -6.71
C TRP A 102 -7.73 -7.23 -6.70
N HIS A 103 -6.74 -6.35 -6.64
CA HIS A 103 -6.92 -4.90 -6.67
C HIS A 103 -5.63 -4.18 -7.09
N GLN A 104 -5.73 -2.90 -7.20
CA GLN A 104 -4.65 -1.95 -7.31
C GLN A 104 -4.91 -0.82 -6.31
N ASP A 105 -3.86 -0.17 -5.84
CA ASP A 105 -3.97 0.88 -4.81
C ASP A 105 -4.21 2.27 -5.41
N TRP A 106 -3.87 2.47 -6.69
CA TRP A 106 -4.02 3.76 -7.35
C TRP A 106 -5.48 4.09 -7.63
N TRP A 107 -5.82 5.36 -7.43
CA TRP A 107 -7.18 5.89 -7.53
C TRP A 107 -7.29 7.14 -8.42
N GLY A 108 -6.19 7.59 -9.04
CA GLY A 108 -6.13 8.79 -9.90
C GLY A 108 -6.23 8.50 -11.39
N TRP A 109 -6.91 7.44 -11.83
CA TRP A 109 -6.96 7.03 -13.22
C TRP A 109 -7.70 7.98 -14.16
N SER A 110 -8.46 8.96 -13.64
CA SER A 110 -9.01 10.05 -14.43
C SER A 110 -7.92 10.97 -14.99
N GLU A 111 -6.77 11.05 -14.35
CA GLU A 111 -5.69 11.95 -14.68
C GLU A 111 -4.74 11.38 -15.75
N GLU A 112 -4.33 12.24 -16.71
CA GLU A 112 -3.40 11.89 -17.79
C GLU A 112 -2.07 11.33 -17.26
N ILE A 113 -1.60 11.89 -16.15
CA ILE A 113 -0.35 11.51 -15.52
C ILE A 113 -0.31 10.03 -15.12
N SER A 114 -1.48 9.42 -14.83
CA SER A 114 -1.59 8.01 -14.41
C SER A 114 -1.15 7.01 -15.48
N TYR A 115 -1.06 7.43 -16.75
CA TYR A 115 -0.65 6.57 -17.86
C TYR A 115 0.83 6.73 -18.25
N ARG A 116 1.59 7.56 -17.53
CA ARG A 116 3.03 7.73 -17.73
C ARG A 116 3.81 6.48 -17.30
N ALA A 117 5.06 6.39 -17.77
CA ALA A 117 5.97 5.30 -17.39
C ALA A 117 6.33 5.34 -15.90
N ALA A 118 6.58 6.53 -15.37
CA ALA A 118 6.89 6.72 -13.95
C ALA A 118 5.68 6.39 -13.04
N PRO A 119 5.88 5.80 -11.86
CA PRO A 119 4.81 5.56 -10.90
C PRO A 119 4.30 6.88 -10.31
N MET A 120 2.99 6.93 -10.04
CA MET A 120 2.36 8.04 -9.34
C MET A 120 2.32 7.82 -7.84
N GLY A 121 2.35 6.58 -7.42
CA GLY A 121 2.46 6.13 -6.04
C GLY A 121 3.30 4.87 -5.96
N ILE A 122 4.02 4.72 -4.87
CA ILE A 122 4.88 3.58 -4.59
C ILE A 122 4.47 2.97 -3.25
N GLY A 123 4.15 1.66 -3.26
CA GLY A 123 3.99 0.86 -2.07
C GLY A 123 5.33 0.31 -1.60
N LEU A 124 5.64 0.48 -0.33
CA LEU A 124 6.78 -0.15 0.35
C LEU A 124 6.25 -1.17 1.34
N MET A 125 6.50 -2.44 1.08
CA MET A 125 6.02 -3.56 1.91
C MET A 125 7.19 -4.16 2.68
N TYR A 126 7.28 -3.91 3.99
CA TYR A 126 8.30 -4.44 4.89
C TYR A 126 7.81 -5.74 5.51
N TYR A 127 8.44 -6.83 5.16
CA TYR A 127 8.02 -8.15 5.62
C TYR A 127 8.64 -8.51 6.97
N LEU A 128 7.77 -8.80 7.94
CA LEU A 128 8.20 -9.16 9.30
C LEU A 128 8.34 -10.68 9.51
N SER A 129 7.94 -11.47 8.51
CA SER A 129 8.05 -12.94 8.49
C SER A 129 8.40 -13.42 7.09
N ASP A 130 8.99 -14.60 6.99
CA ASP A 130 9.14 -15.28 5.71
C ASP A 130 7.77 -15.54 5.11
N THR A 131 7.64 -15.36 3.79
CA THR A 131 6.36 -15.58 3.12
C THR A 131 6.48 -16.51 1.92
N ARG A 132 5.47 -17.39 1.80
CA ARG A 132 5.28 -18.36 0.75
C ARG A 132 3.78 -18.50 0.43
N PRO A 133 3.40 -19.17 -0.67
CA PRO A 133 1.98 -19.37 -0.98
C PRO A 133 1.16 -19.94 0.20
N GLU A 134 1.73 -20.87 0.96
CA GLU A 134 1.02 -21.56 2.05
C GLU A 134 0.70 -20.65 3.24
N ASN A 135 1.46 -19.57 3.45
CA ASN A 135 1.20 -18.61 4.53
C ASN A 135 0.73 -17.23 4.03
N GLY A 136 0.26 -17.17 2.79
CA GLY A 136 -0.39 -15.98 2.26
C GLY A 136 0.57 -14.93 1.72
N CYS A 137 1.62 -15.31 0.97
CA CYS A 137 2.49 -14.34 0.32
C CYS A 137 1.73 -13.48 -0.71
N LEU A 138 2.34 -12.36 -1.07
CA LEU A 138 1.89 -11.49 -2.15
C LEU A 138 1.86 -12.28 -3.47
N ARG A 139 0.86 -12.01 -4.32
CA ARG A 139 0.83 -12.40 -5.73
C ARG A 139 0.51 -11.19 -6.58
N VAL A 140 1.12 -11.10 -7.74
CA VAL A 140 1.04 -9.96 -8.64
C VAL A 140 0.80 -10.40 -10.08
N ILE A 141 0.28 -9.50 -10.92
CA ILE A 141 0.31 -9.63 -12.38
C ILE A 141 1.41 -8.72 -12.91
N PRO A 142 2.62 -9.24 -13.21
CA PRO A 142 3.75 -8.40 -13.65
C PRO A 142 3.42 -7.58 -14.90
N GLY A 143 3.75 -6.30 -14.87
CA GLY A 143 3.51 -5.38 -15.98
C GLY A 143 2.10 -4.79 -16.06
N SER A 144 1.15 -5.23 -15.23
CA SER A 144 -0.24 -4.74 -15.24
C SER A 144 -0.37 -3.26 -14.84
N HIS A 145 0.61 -2.68 -14.20
CA HIS A 145 0.67 -1.23 -13.90
C HIS A 145 0.69 -0.35 -15.17
N ARG A 146 1.04 -0.93 -16.32
CA ARG A 146 1.14 -0.22 -17.62
C ARG A 146 0.36 -0.91 -18.74
N ARG A 147 0.06 -2.22 -18.60
CA ARG A 147 -0.68 -3.00 -19.60
C ARG A 147 -2.03 -3.37 -19.06
N TRP A 148 -3.03 -3.21 -19.92
CA TRP A 148 -4.38 -3.62 -19.53
C TRP A 148 -4.45 -5.14 -19.30
N HIS A 149 -5.21 -5.53 -18.29
CA HIS A 149 -5.45 -6.92 -17.92
C HIS A 149 -6.92 -7.09 -17.52
N PRO A 150 -7.59 -8.22 -17.78
CA PRO A 150 -9.01 -8.41 -17.47
C PRO A 150 -9.40 -8.23 -15.99
N LEU A 151 -8.46 -8.30 -15.07
CA LEU A 151 -8.69 -8.01 -13.65
C LEU A 151 -8.89 -6.51 -13.35
N HIS A 152 -8.56 -5.61 -14.29
CA HIS A 152 -8.89 -4.19 -14.14
C HIS A 152 -10.40 -3.89 -14.24
N ASP A 153 -11.19 -4.82 -14.81
CA ASP A 153 -12.63 -4.71 -14.92
C ASP A 153 -13.38 -5.29 -13.70
N LEU A 154 -12.65 -5.74 -12.67
CA LEU A 154 -13.29 -6.18 -11.43
C LEU A 154 -14.01 -5.01 -10.76
N PRO A 155 -15.18 -5.26 -10.12
CA PRO A 155 -15.87 -4.24 -9.34
C PRO A 155 -14.95 -3.62 -8.29
N ASP A 156 -15.29 -2.43 -7.82
CA ASP A 156 -14.49 -1.70 -6.85
C ASP A 156 -13.96 -2.59 -5.72
N ALA A 157 -12.64 -2.71 -5.70
CA ALA A 157 -11.92 -3.28 -4.59
C ALA A 157 -12.17 -2.44 -3.32
N HIS A 158 -12.02 -3.01 -2.16
CA HIS A 158 -12.22 -2.34 -0.85
C HIS A 158 -13.68 -2.13 -0.41
N GLY A 159 -14.66 -2.70 -1.14
CA GLY A 159 -16.03 -2.80 -0.62
C GLY A 159 -16.13 -3.77 0.57
N ASP A 160 -17.13 -3.59 1.43
CA ASP A 160 -17.32 -4.37 2.66
C ASP A 160 -17.40 -5.89 2.38
N ALA A 161 -18.13 -6.30 1.34
CA ALA A 161 -18.30 -7.71 0.97
C ALA A 161 -16.95 -8.38 0.61
N LEU A 162 -16.07 -7.68 -0.14
CA LEU A 162 -14.74 -8.17 -0.47
C LEU A 162 -13.83 -8.19 0.76
N SER A 163 -13.85 -7.14 1.57
CA SER A 163 -13.05 -7.05 2.80
C SER A 163 -13.39 -8.16 3.80
N ARG A 164 -14.68 -8.53 3.89
CA ARG A 164 -15.18 -9.64 4.72
C ARG A 164 -15.05 -11.02 4.07
N ALA A 165 -14.62 -11.07 2.80
CA ALA A 165 -14.53 -12.32 2.02
C ALA A 165 -15.85 -13.12 2.01
N GLU A 166 -16.98 -12.42 1.77
CA GLU A 166 -18.31 -13.01 1.86
C GLU A 166 -18.58 -14.04 0.74
N ASP A 167 -18.02 -13.81 -0.46
CA ASP A 167 -18.12 -14.74 -1.61
C ASP A 167 -16.74 -15.09 -2.16
N LEU A 168 -16.14 -16.15 -1.66
CA LEU A 168 -14.84 -16.67 -2.14
C LEU A 168 -14.89 -17.29 -3.54
N GLN A 169 -16.07 -17.49 -4.13
CA GLN A 169 -16.21 -17.94 -5.52
C GLN A 169 -16.15 -16.78 -6.51
N SER A 170 -16.17 -15.55 -6.03
CA SER A 170 -16.01 -14.36 -6.87
C SER A 170 -14.67 -14.38 -7.63
N ARG A 171 -14.70 -13.91 -8.88
CA ARG A 171 -13.49 -13.72 -9.70
C ARG A 171 -12.42 -12.86 -9.00
N ALA A 172 -12.82 -12.02 -8.07
CA ALA A 172 -11.89 -11.19 -7.29
C ALA A 172 -10.92 -12.00 -6.42
N PHE A 173 -11.24 -13.24 -6.06
CA PHE A 173 -10.38 -14.14 -5.26
C PHE A 173 -9.71 -15.23 -6.09
N ALA A 174 -10.14 -15.43 -7.32
CA ALA A 174 -9.69 -16.54 -8.15
C ALA A 174 -8.19 -16.43 -8.48
N SER A 175 -7.54 -17.59 -8.66
CA SER A 175 -6.20 -17.65 -9.24
C SER A 175 -6.24 -17.28 -10.73
N HIS A 176 -5.15 -16.70 -11.21
CA HIS A 176 -5.00 -16.30 -12.60
C HIS A 176 -3.70 -16.90 -13.19
N PRO A 177 -3.72 -17.42 -14.45
CA PRO A 177 -2.54 -18.05 -15.04
C PRO A 177 -1.31 -17.13 -15.15
N ASP A 178 -1.52 -15.81 -15.19
CA ASP A 178 -0.44 -14.84 -15.29
C ASP A 178 0.08 -14.37 -13.92
N GLU A 179 -0.47 -14.91 -12.82
CA GLU A 179 -0.03 -14.52 -11.47
C GLU A 179 1.36 -15.07 -11.15
N VAL A 180 2.11 -14.27 -10.40
CA VAL A 180 3.42 -14.64 -9.86
C VAL A 180 3.40 -14.50 -8.34
N ALA A 181 3.79 -15.57 -7.64
CA ALA A 181 4.00 -15.53 -6.20
C ALA A 181 5.27 -14.74 -5.88
N VAL A 182 5.17 -13.79 -4.95
CA VAL A 182 6.30 -12.99 -4.47
C VAL A 182 6.71 -13.52 -3.10
N GLU A 183 7.62 -14.48 -3.11
CA GLU A 183 8.19 -15.08 -1.90
C GLU A 183 9.32 -14.20 -1.38
N VAL A 184 9.34 -13.93 -0.07
CA VAL A 184 10.35 -13.09 0.59
C VAL A 184 10.76 -13.66 1.94
N THR A 185 11.91 -13.24 2.41
CA THR A 185 12.43 -13.51 3.74
C THR A 185 12.14 -12.33 4.67
N ALA A 186 11.99 -12.60 5.95
CA ALA A 186 11.80 -11.56 6.96
C ALA A 186 12.94 -10.53 6.92
N GLY A 187 12.59 -9.26 6.88
CA GLY A 187 13.52 -8.16 6.68
C GLY A 187 13.66 -7.68 5.24
N ASP A 188 13.11 -8.42 4.28
CA ASP A 188 13.05 -7.95 2.89
C ASP A 188 12.03 -6.81 2.73
N LEU A 189 12.29 -5.94 1.76
CA LEU A 189 11.37 -4.91 1.31
C LEU A 189 10.91 -5.22 -0.11
N VAL A 190 9.61 -5.20 -0.35
CA VAL A 190 9.04 -5.16 -1.70
C VAL A 190 8.65 -3.73 -2.03
N ILE A 191 9.16 -3.22 -3.14
CA ILE A 191 8.75 -1.95 -3.74
C ILE A 191 7.76 -2.27 -4.84
N MET A 192 6.59 -1.60 -4.86
CA MET A 192 5.53 -1.87 -5.81
C MET A 192 4.93 -0.57 -6.35
N ASP A 193 4.70 -0.49 -7.65
CA ASP A 193 3.90 0.57 -8.26
C ASP A 193 2.44 0.42 -7.80
N SER A 194 1.84 1.48 -7.29
CA SER A 194 0.46 1.45 -6.76
C SER A 194 -0.60 1.11 -7.83
N ARG A 195 -0.24 1.15 -9.11
CA ARG A 195 -1.09 0.74 -10.24
C ARG A 195 -1.01 -0.76 -10.55
N LEU A 196 -0.07 -1.51 -9.93
CA LEU A 196 0.10 -2.93 -10.17
C LEU A 196 -1.07 -3.72 -9.59
N LEU A 197 -1.68 -4.59 -10.42
CA LEU A 197 -2.66 -5.57 -9.93
C LEU A 197 -1.98 -6.56 -9.01
N HIS A 198 -2.50 -6.64 -7.79
CA HIS A 198 -1.95 -7.52 -6.76
C HIS A 198 -3.04 -8.09 -5.86
N SER A 199 -2.65 -9.10 -5.11
CA SER A 199 -3.48 -9.84 -4.17
C SER A 199 -2.57 -10.57 -3.17
N ALA A 200 -3.11 -11.41 -2.29
CA ALA A 200 -2.33 -12.32 -1.46
C ALA A 200 -3.01 -13.69 -1.40
N TYR A 201 -2.21 -14.74 -1.37
CA TYR A 201 -2.74 -16.10 -1.17
C TYR A 201 -3.44 -16.23 0.17
N ALA A 202 -4.27 -17.28 0.30
CA ALA A 202 -4.79 -17.67 1.60
C ALA A 202 -3.64 -18.04 2.54
N ASN A 203 -3.77 -17.74 3.82
CA ASN A 203 -2.87 -18.28 4.81
C ASN A 203 -3.43 -19.64 5.30
N THR A 204 -2.98 -20.72 4.72
CA THR A 204 -3.39 -22.08 5.12
C THR A 204 -2.56 -22.64 6.27
N SER A 205 -1.52 -21.93 6.70
CA SER A 205 -0.65 -22.31 7.82
C SER A 205 -1.33 -22.11 9.17
N GLY A 206 -0.64 -22.50 10.24
CA GLY A 206 -1.07 -22.24 11.62
C GLY A 206 -0.51 -20.94 12.23
N ALA A 207 0.36 -20.21 11.49
CA ALA A 207 1.03 -19.02 11.98
C ALA A 207 0.47 -17.75 11.35
N GLU A 208 0.51 -16.66 12.09
CA GLU A 208 0.15 -15.34 11.58
C GLU A 208 1.30 -14.74 10.74
N ARG A 209 0.99 -14.09 9.63
CA ARG A 209 1.94 -13.45 8.73
C ARG A 209 1.73 -11.95 8.72
N SER A 210 2.74 -11.18 9.14
CA SER A 210 2.67 -9.73 9.30
C SER A 210 3.62 -9.02 8.36
N LEU A 211 3.16 -7.86 7.87
CA LEU A 211 3.94 -6.89 7.11
C LEU A 211 3.46 -5.47 7.43
N LEU A 212 4.32 -4.51 7.17
CA LEU A 212 3.97 -3.09 7.18
C LEU A 212 3.92 -2.62 5.73
N THR A 213 2.82 -2.02 5.31
CA THR A 213 2.66 -1.45 3.98
C THR A 213 2.53 0.06 4.08
N LEU A 214 3.42 0.77 3.39
CA LEU A 214 3.43 2.23 3.35
C LEU A 214 3.36 2.71 1.92
N TRP A 215 2.62 3.79 1.67
CA TRP A 215 2.55 4.42 0.35
C TRP A 215 3.23 5.76 0.36
N TYR A 216 4.03 5.98 -0.70
CA TYR A 216 4.72 7.22 -0.97
C TYR A 216 4.38 7.75 -2.36
N LEU A 217 4.46 9.04 -2.51
CA LEU A 217 4.31 9.76 -3.77
C LEU A 217 5.71 10.19 -4.19
N PRO A 218 6.27 9.60 -5.25
CA PRO A 218 7.69 9.74 -5.57
C PRO A 218 8.05 11.11 -6.18
N GLU A 219 7.09 11.79 -6.82
CA GLU A 219 7.25 13.08 -7.50
C GLU A 219 6.01 13.93 -7.19
N PHE A 220 5.91 14.36 -5.94
CA PHE A 220 4.69 14.99 -5.43
C PHE A 220 4.30 16.28 -6.17
N THR A 221 5.27 17.15 -6.46
CA THR A 221 5.02 18.44 -7.11
C THR A 221 4.52 18.29 -8.56
N ASP A 222 4.83 17.17 -9.19
CA ASP A 222 4.35 16.86 -10.55
C ASP A 222 2.89 16.40 -10.60
N LEU A 223 2.30 16.08 -9.42
CA LEU A 223 0.92 15.61 -9.36
C LEU A 223 -0.07 16.77 -9.61
N PRO A 224 -1.19 16.51 -10.32
CA PRO A 224 -2.27 17.47 -10.49
C PRO A 224 -2.80 17.99 -9.15
N ASP A 225 -3.28 19.23 -9.12
CA ASP A 225 -3.77 19.89 -7.92
C ASP A 225 -4.88 19.11 -7.22
N GLY A 226 -5.78 18.46 -7.97
CA GLY A 226 -6.83 17.61 -7.40
C GLY A 226 -6.29 16.45 -6.59
N ILE A 227 -5.22 15.79 -7.08
CA ILE A 227 -4.53 14.72 -6.35
C ILE A 227 -3.82 15.29 -5.13
N ARG A 228 -3.00 16.35 -5.30
CA ARG A 228 -2.26 16.97 -4.18
C ARG A 228 -3.20 17.46 -3.08
N ASN A 229 -4.29 18.10 -3.45
CA ASN A 229 -5.28 18.59 -2.50
C ASN A 229 -5.95 17.45 -1.71
N GLN A 230 -6.35 16.36 -2.37
CA GLN A 230 -6.90 15.18 -1.70
C GLN A 230 -5.93 14.58 -0.69
N LEU A 231 -4.66 14.50 -1.04
CA LEU A 231 -3.62 13.96 -0.17
C LEU A 231 -3.34 14.86 1.03
N HIS A 232 -3.26 16.18 0.80
CA HIS A 232 -3.08 17.14 1.87
C HIS A 232 -4.21 17.05 2.92
N GLN A 233 -5.46 16.88 2.48
CA GLN A 233 -6.61 16.76 3.37
C GLN A 233 -6.50 15.56 4.32
N ILE A 234 -5.91 14.45 3.87
CA ILE A 234 -5.69 13.26 4.72
C ILE A 234 -4.81 13.62 5.92
N PHE A 235 -3.78 14.43 5.73
CA PHE A 235 -2.84 14.81 6.80
C PHE A 235 -3.31 16.00 7.64
N ALA A 236 -3.98 16.96 7.01
CA ALA A 236 -4.42 18.18 7.67
C ALA A 236 -5.77 18.03 8.38
N ARG A 237 -6.47 16.90 8.20
CA ARG A 237 -7.85 16.72 8.68
C ARG A 237 -8.77 17.88 8.29
N THR A 238 -8.57 18.43 7.12
CA THR A 238 -9.49 19.45 6.62
C THR A 238 -10.79 18.76 6.23
N ASP A 239 -11.89 19.14 6.88
CA ASP A 239 -13.23 18.50 6.83
C ASP A 239 -13.98 18.65 5.50
N LEU A 240 -13.26 18.82 4.41
CA LEU A 240 -13.86 18.84 3.10
C LEU A 240 -14.27 17.41 2.73
N ASP A 241 -15.54 17.07 2.89
CA ASP A 241 -16.21 15.83 2.46
C ASP A 241 -16.13 14.60 3.39
N ILE A 242 -15.99 14.78 4.68
CA ILE A 242 -16.36 13.70 5.60
C ILE A 242 -17.87 13.76 5.78
N ASP A 243 -18.59 12.71 5.41
CA ASP A 243 -19.98 12.53 5.81
C ASP A 243 -20.10 12.84 7.30
N ALA A 244 -21.04 13.70 7.70
CA ALA A 244 -21.19 14.19 9.06
C ALA A 244 -21.29 13.08 10.13
N ASP A 245 -21.58 11.84 9.70
CA ASP A 245 -21.66 10.63 10.53
C ASP A 245 -20.38 9.81 10.61
N LYS A 246 -19.30 10.19 9.90
CA LYS A 246 -18.02 9.47 9.96
C LYS A 246 -17.01 10.29 10.73
N THR A 247 -16.43 9.67 11.75
CA THR A 247 -15.23 10.23 12.42
C THR A 247 -14.12 10.40 11.39
N ALA A 248 -13.44 11.54 11.43
CA ALA A 248 -12.27 11.78 10.57
C ALA A 248 -11.28 10.62 10.71
N PRO A 249 -10.68 10.13 9.59
CA PRO A 249 -9.70 9.08 9.67
C PRO A 249 -8.50 9.53 10.54
N PRO A 250 -7.87 8.61 11.28
CA PRO A 250 -6.69 8.91 12.06
C PRO A 250 -5.60 9.57 11.20
N SER A 251 -4.95 10.58 11.74
CA SER A 251 -3.98 11.38 11.02
C SER A 251 -2.70 11.61 11.83
N PRO A 252 -1.52 11.61 11.21
CA PRO A 252 -0.27 12.00 11.87
C PRO A 252 -0.28 13.41 12.48
N ALA A 253 -1.24 14.27 12.13
CA ALA A 253 -1.39 15.58 12.74
C ALA A 253 -1.60 15.50 14.26
N ASP A 254 -2.17 14.40 14.76
CA ASP A 254 -2.43 14.19 16.20
C ASP A 254 -1.30 13.43 16.91
N TRP A 255 -0.24 13.06 16.21
CA TRP A 255 0.88 12.36 16.82
C TRP A 255 1.60 13.21 17.86
N PRO A 256 2.24 12.58 18.89
CA PRO A 256 3.15 13.26 19.78
C PRO A 256 4.21 14.04 18.99
N ALA A 257 4.60 15.23 19.49
CA ALA A 257 5.49 16.13 18.76
C ALA A 257 6.79 15.47 18.27
N ALA A 258 7.39 14.59 19.07
CA ALA A 258 8.62 13.89 18.70
C ALA A 258 8.42 12.95 17.51
N ALA A 259 7.33 12.16 17.48
CA ALA A 259 7.02 11.25 16.37
C ALA A 259 6.65 12.04 15.10
N ARG A 260 5.85 13.10 15.24
CA ARG A 260 5.48 13.97 14.12
C ARG A 260 6.68 14.65 13.48
N GLN A 261 7.66 15.10 14.30
CA GLN A 261 8.87 15.74 13.80
C GLN A 261 9.70 14.81 12.89
N GLN A 262 9.74 13.52 13.18
CA GLN A 262 10.46 12.55 12.35
C GLN A 262 9.93 12.48 10.91
N VAL A 263 8.65 12.73 10.69
CA VAL A 263 7.99 12.62 9.38
C VAL A 263 7.61 13.95 8.76
N THR A 264 7.93 15.08 9.41
CA THR A 264 7.50 16.42 8.97
C THR A 264 7.89 16.73 7.51
N ASP A 265 9.11 16.38 7.12
CA ASP A 265 9.60 16.65 5.75
C ASP A 265 8.95 15.78 4.69
N LEU A 266 8.23 14.73 5.12
CA LEU A 266 7.51 13.81 4.23
C LEU A 266 6.03 14.19 4.08
N PHE A 267 5.55 15.23 4.78
CA PHE A 267 4.13 15.61 4.70
C PHE A 267 3.81 16.24 3.35
N PRO A 268 2.66 15.88 2.74
CA PRO A 268 2.15 16.59 1.59
C PRO A 268 1.90 18.07 1.90
N THR A 269 2.14 18.92 0.94
CA THR A 269 1.80 20.35 1.00
C THR A 269 0.47 20.61 0.26
N PRO A 270 -0.34 21.62 0.67
CA PRO A 270 -1.59 21.94 -0.03
C PRO A 270 -1.33 22.33 -1.49
N ALA A 271 -2.32 22.12 -2.34
CA ALA A 271 -2.36 22.71 -3.66
C ALA A 271 -2.53 24.23 -3.56
N ASP A 272 -2.01 24.98 -4.53
CA ASP A 272 -2.14 26.44 -4.57
C ASP A 272 -3.60 26.90 -4.62
N HIS A 273 -4.45 26.12 -5.29
CA HIS A 273 -5.89 26.35 -5.38
C HIS A 273 -6.65 25.09 -5.00
N PRO A 274 -7.62 25.17 -4.07
CA PRO A 274 -8.50 24.05 -3.75
C PRO A 274 -9.27 23.59 -5.00
N THR A 275 -9.20 22.31 -5.30
CA THR A 275 -9.94 21.67 -6.40
C THR A 275 -10.79 20.55 -5.85
N GLU A 276 -11.77 20.10 -6.64
CA GLU A 276 -12.53 18.90 -6.28
C GLU A 276 -11.59 17.69 -6.15
N ARG A 277 -11.92 16.79 -5.23
CA ARG A 277 -11.22 15.51 -5.09
C ARG A 277 -11.50 14.65 -6.31
N ILE A 278 -10.47 13.95 -6.76
CA ILE A 278 -10.58 13.00 -7.85
C ILE A 278 -10.45 11.59 -7.29
N PHE A 279 -11.31 10.70 -7.75
CA PHE A 279 -11.28 9.31 -7.31
C PHE A 279 -11.80 8.40 -8.42
N GLN A 280 -10.88 7.76 -9.14
CA GLN A 280 -11.18 6.79 -10.19
C GLN A 280 -10.21 5.62 -10.09
N ARG A 281 -10.73 4.43 -9.83
CA ARG A 281 -9.94 3.22 -9.62
C ARG A 281 -9.75 2.36 -10.87
N HIS A 282 -10.49 2.61 -11.94
CA HIS A 282 -10.40 1.80 -13.16
C HIS A 282 -9.66 2.57 -14.25
N PRO A 283 -8.58 1.98 -14.83
CA PRO A 283 -7.91 2.59 -15.97
C PRO A 283 -8.79 2.52 -17.22
N ASP A 284 -8.63 3.50 -18.10
CA ASP A 284 -9.15 3.41 -19.46
C ASP A 284 -8.28 2.45 -20.28
N GLN A 285 -8.85 1.34 -20.70
CA GLN A 285 -8.17 0.32 -21.50
C GLN A 285 -7.51 0.89 -22.75
N ALA A 286 -8.14 1.87 -23.42
CA ALA A 286 -7.63 2.46 -24.65
C ALA A 286 -6.34 3.25 -24.44
N ARG A 287 -6.06 3.68 -23.19
CA ARG A 287 -4.89 4.49 -22.81
C ARG A 287 -3.74 3.63 -22.27
N MET A 288 -3.99 2.39 -21.89
CA MET A 288 -2.95 1.48 -21.44
C MET A 288 -2.17 0.89 -22.63
N LEU A 289 -0.93 0.47 -22.37
CA LEU A 289 -0.13 -0.22 -23.38
C LEU A 289 -0.83 -1.51 -23.82
N LYS A 290 -0.81 -1.77 -25.13
CA LYS A 290 -1.27 -3.04 -25.68
C LYS A 290 -0.23 -4.14 -25.39
N THR A 291 -0.71 -5.30 -25.08
CA THR A 291 0.12 -6.52 -24.90
C THR A 291 0.83 -6.91 -26.19
#